data_92f9f23d20e795042d31fda1afee2aef
#
_entry.id   92f9f23d20e795042d31fda1afee2aef
#
_cell.length_a   1.000
_cell.length_b   1.000
_cell.length_c   1.000
_cell.angle_alpha   90.00
_cell.angle_beta   90.00
_cell.angle_gamma   90.00
#
_symmetry.space_group_name_H-M   'P 1'
#
loop_
_entity.id
_entity.type
_entity.pdbx_description
1 polymer ?
#
loop_
_entity_poly.entity_id
_entity_poly.type
_entity_poly.pdbx_seq_one_letter_code
_entity_poly.pdbx_strand_id
1 'polypeptide(L)'
;MSCSSSSGSEEEDEGVESYRKGGYHAVRVSDSFAGGRYIAQRKLGWGEFSTVWLAYDTKSSSYVALKIQKSAPLFAQAALHEIELLSAIADGDPTNSKGVVRLVDQFKHTGPNGQHFCMVLEFLGDSLLRLIKYNRYKGLELSKVREICKCILIGLDYLHRELGIIHTDLKPENILLVSTIDPAKDPIRSGCTPILERPEGNPNGGVIMNVIEKKLKRRARRVVARISERRASMGGVVGNSKPERSLNGINVSCKVVDFGNACWADKQFAEEIQTRQYRAPEVVLRSGYSFSVDMWSFACTAFELATGEMLFTPKGGHGFDEDEDHLALMMELLGKMPRKIAIGGARSKDYFDRHGDLKRIRRLKYLPLDQLLVDKFKFSDTDAREFSEFLVPILDFAPEKRPTAQQCLQHPWLNIDLTQNEEKNEPSLEKVGVGISNLKIKVGK
;
A
#
# COMPACT_ATOMS: atom_id res chain seq x y z
N MET A 1 -15.16 -14.56 0.21
CA MET A 1 -14.82 -15.19 1.52
C MET A 1 -13.95 -14.21 2.26
N SER A 2 -14.41 -13.77 3.42
CA SER A 2 -13.84 -12.66 4.21
C SER A 2 -12.50 -13.02 4.81
N CYS A 3 -11.46 -12.20 4.56
CA CYS A 3 -10.26 -12.18 5.39
C CYS A 3 -10.59 -11.42 6.68
N SER A 4 -10.72 -12.14 7.77
CA SER A 4 -10.83 -11.57 9.11
C SER A 4 -9.54 -10.86 9.49
N SER A 5 -9.63 -9.54 9.67
CA SER A 5 -8.57 -8.73 10.27
C SER A 5 -8.52 -9.01 11.77
N SER A 6 -7.61 -9.89 12.20
CA SER A 6 -7.21 -9.98 13.60
C SER A 6 -5.97 -9.11 13.82
N SER A 7 -6.11 -8.12 14.68
CA SER A 7 -5.03 -7.34 15.26
C SER A 7 -4.14 -8.21 16.14
N GLY A 8 -3.00 -8.59 15.61
CA GLY A 8 -1.96 -9.32 16.34
C GLY A 8 -0.85 -9.65 15.37
N SER A 9 0.37 -9.23 15.63
CA SER A 9 1.57 -9.56 14.88
C SER A 9 1.89 -11.07 15.05
N GLU A 10 1.07 -11.92 14.46
CA GLU A 10 1.44 -13.29 14.13
C GLU A 10 1.81 -13.25 12.64
N GLU A 11 3.06 -13.57 12.32
CA GLU A 11 3.42 -14.03 10.99
C GLU A 11 2.58 -15.29 10.78
N GLU A 12 1.42 -15.13 10.13
CA GLU A 12 0.63 -16.28 9.68
C GLU A 12 1.51 -17.02 8.67
N ASP A 13 1.83 -18.26 8.99
CA ASP A 13 2.51 -19.19 8.11
C ASP A 13 1.48 -19.67 7.08
N GLU A 14 1.82 -19.75 5.78
CA GLU A 14 0.92 -20.21 4.71
C GLU A 14 0.39 -21.63 4.91
N GLY A 15 0.82 -22.29 5.98
CA GLY A 15 0.45 -23.65 6.36
C GLY A 15 1.14 -24.72 5.49
N VAL A 16 1.67 -25.76 6.14
CA VAL A 16 2.34 -26.87 5.46
C VAL A 16 1.41 -27.58 4.47
N GLU A 17 0.09 -27.57 4.75
CA GLU A 17 -0.94 -28.19 3.91
C GLU A 17 -1.11 -27.52 2.54
N SER A 18 -0.67 -26.27 2.39
CA SER A 18 -0.70 -25.53 1.12
C SER A 18 0.39 -25.98 0.13
N TYR A 19 1.38 -26.78 0.59
CA TYR A 19 2.48 -27.34 -0.21
C TYR A 19 2.17 -28.75 -0.72
N ARG A 20 1.05 -28.91 -1.42
CA ARG A 20 0.56 -30.16 -2.03
C ARG A 20 0.45 -30.01 -3.55
N LYS A 21 0.11 -31.11 -4.25
CA LYS A 21 -0.22 -31.05 -5.69
C LYS A 21 -1.26 -29.96 -5.96
N GLY A 22 -0.99 -29.09 -6.92
CA GLY A 22 -1.82 -27.92 -7.21
C GLY A 22 -1.56 -26.70 -6.33
N GLY A 23 -0.78 -26.83 -5.24
CA GLY A 23 -0.44 -25.78 -4.31
C GLY A 23 0.89 -25.08 -4.61
N TYR A 24 1.52 -24.53 -3.56
CA TYR A 24 2.80 -23.82 -3.68
C TYR A 24 3.97 -24.75 -4.01
N HIS A 25 4.96 -24.19 -4.68
CA HIS A 25 6.29 -24.79 -4.83
C HIS A 25 7.11 -24.59 -3.57
N ALA A 26 7.72 -25.65 -3.05
CA ALA A 26 8.60 -25.56 -1.88
C ALA A 26 9.99 -25.07 -2.31
N VAL A 27 10.29 -23.82 -2.01
CA VAL A 27 11.58 -23.16 -2.33
C VAL A 27 12.47 -23.15 -1.12
N ARG A 28 13.77 -23.36 -1.34
CA ARG A 28 14.84 -23.25 -0.35
C ARG A 28 15.83 -22.18 -0.78
N VAL A 29 16.55 -21.61 0.20
CA VAL A 29 17.67 -20.71 -0.10
C VAL A 29 18.69 -21.45 -0.97
N SER A 30 19.21 -20.79 -1.98
CA SER A 30 20.07 -21.30 -3.05
C SER A 30 19.44 -22.26 -4.07
N ASP A 31 18.13 -22.54 -4.00
CA ASP A 31 17.46 -23.22 -5.11
C ASP A 31 17.57 -22.37 -6.38
N SER A 32 17.86 -23.05 -7.50
CA SER A 32 18.06 -22.37 -8.79
C SER A 32 16.89 -22.60 -9.74
N PHE A 33 16.58 -21.57 -10.52
CA PHE A 33 15.48 -21.54 -11.48
C PHE A 33 15.97 -21.12 -12.86
N ALA A 34 15.20 -21.43 -13.91
CA ALA A 34 15.53 -21.10 -15.31
C ALA A 34 16.96 -21.50 -15.70
N GLY A 35 17.31 -22.78 -15.48
CA GLY A 35 18.64 -23.31 -15.83
C GLY A 35 19.80 -22.71 -15.02
N GLY A 36 19.56 -22.29 -13.78
CA GLY A 36 20.60 -21.72 -12.91
C GLY A 36 20.71 -20.19 -12.98
N ARG A 37 19.87 -19.52 -13.77
CA ARG A 37 19.93 -18.06 -13.88
C ARG A 37 19.49 -17.35 -12.60
N TYR A 38 18.36 -17.78 -12.01
CA TYR A 38 17.80 -17.15 -10.80
C TYR A 38 18.04 -18.01 -9.57
N ILE A 39 18.71 -17.47 -8.57
CA ILE A 39 19.07 -18.20 -7.35
C ILE A 39 18.31 -17.58 -6.17
N ALA A 40 17.45 -18.37 -5.51
CA ALA A 40 16.63 -17.92 -4.40
C ALA A 40 17.48 -17.53 -3.19
N GLN A 41 17.27 -16.34 -2.63
CA GLN A 41 18.02 -15.79 -1.50
C GLN A 41 17.23 -15.82 -0.19
N ARG A 42 16.01 -15.28 -0.20
CA ARG A 42 15.10 -15.28 0.96
C ARG A 42 13.66 -15.06 0.52
N LYS A 43 12.71 -15.51 1.32
CA LYS A 43 11.30 -15.25 1.08
C LYS A 43 10.97 -13.79 1.36
N LEU A 44 10.27 -13.13 0.44
CA LEU A 44 9.76 -11.77 0.58
C LEU A 44 8.34 -11.76 1.14
N GLY A 45 7.49 -12.69 0.69
CA GLY A 45 6.10 -12.78 1.10
C GLY A 45 5.37 -13.95 0.45
N TRP A 46 4.07 -14.02 0.72
CA TRP A 46 3.15 -14.99 0.14
C TRP A 46 1.73 -14.40 0.11
N GLY A 47 0.90 -14.93 -0.76
CA GLY A 47 -0.50 -14.59 -0.88
C GLY A 47 -1.30 -15.79 -1.36
N GLU A 48 -2.60 -15.65 -1.54
CA GLU A 48 -3.50 -16.74 -1.91
C GLU A 48 -3.02 -17.53 -3.13
N PHE A 49 -2.40 -16.88 -4.09
CA PHE A 49 -2.07 -17.47 -5.40
C PHE A 49 -0.60 -17.83 -5.58
N SER A 50 0.31 -17.25 -4.80
CA SER A 50 1.75 -17.32 -5.06
C SER A 50 2.61 -17.13 -3.83
N THR A 51 3.89 -17.52 -3.94
CA THR A 51 4.97 -17.09 -3.05
C THR A 51 5.93 -16.18 -3.80
N VAL A 52 6.51 -15.19 -3.10
CA VAL A 52 7.46 -14.22 -3.68
C VAL A 52 8.79 -14.34 -2.97
N TRP A 53 9.85 -14.45 -3.74
CA TRP A 53 11.21 -14.66 -3.26
C TRP A 53 12.16 -13.59 -3.78
N LEU A 54 13.05 -13.09 -2.93
CA LEU A 54 14.24 -12.41 -3.41
C LEU A 54 15.11 -13.44 -4.12
N ALA A 55 15.49 -13.17 -5.36
CA ALA A 55 16.39 -14.00 -6.13
C ALA A 55 17.55 -13.16 -6.69
N TYR A 56 18.69 -13.80 -6.94
CA TYR A 56 19.81 -13.20 -7.61
C TYR A 56 19.86 -13.67 -9.06
N ASP A 57 19.81 -12.72 -10.00
CA ASP A 57 19.99 -12.99 -11.43
C ASP A 57 21.49 -13.04 -11.75
N THR A 58 22.02 -14.21 -12.02
CA THR A 58 23.43 -14.43 -12.34
C THR A 58 23.84 -13.80 -13.67
N LYS A 59 22.89 -13.57 -14.59
CA LYS A 59 23.14 -12.96 -15.90
C LYS A 59 23.34 -11.44 -15.80
N SER A 60 22.47 -10.77 -15.06
CA SER A 60 22.53 -9.30 -14.89
C SER A 60 23.30 -8.88 -13.64
N SER A 61 23.73 -9.83 -12.79
CA SER A 61 24.37 -9.57 -11.50
C SER A 61 23.55 -8.65 -10.61
N SER A 62 22.23 -8.84 -10.57
CA SER A 62 21.28 -7.99 -9.85
C SER A 62 20.26 -8.81 -9.07
N TYR A 63 19.61 -8.17 -8.10
CA TYR A 63 18.53 -8.78 -7.34
C TYR A 63 17.19 -8.53 -8.01
N VAL A 64 16.32 -9.53 -7.99
CA VAL A 64 14.96 -9.53 -8.56
C VAL A 64 13.97 -10.12 -7.58
N ALA A 65 12.68 -9.86 -7.80
CA ALA A 65 11.60 -10.55 -7.10
C ALA A 65 11.06 -11.67 -7.98
N LEU A 66 11.14 -12.92 -7.50
CA LEU A 66 10.65 -14.11 -8.17
C LEU A 66 9.30 -14.51 -7.58
N LYS A 67 8.21 -14.26 -8.31
CA LYS A 67 6.83 -14.64 -7.97
C LYS A 67 6.57 -16.02 -8.58
N ILE A 68 6.26 -17.02 -7.73
CA ILE A 68 6.01 -18.40 -8.12
C ILE A 68 4.56 -18.74 -7.83
N GLN A 69 3.76 -18.96 -8.86
CA GLN A 69 2.34 -19.24 -8.76
C GLN A 69 2.08 -20.69 -8.31
N LYS A 70 0.94 -20.92 -7.65
CA LYS A 70 0.42 -22.27 -7.40
C LYS A 70 0.22 -23.02 -8.72
N SER A 71 0.33 -24.35 -8.69
CA SER A 71 0.34 -25.18 -9.90
C SER A 71 -1.04 -25.70 -10.34
N ALA A 72 -2.12 -25.47 -9.58
CA ALA A 72 -3.45 -25.88 -10.02
C ALA A 72 -3.88 -25.13 -11.31
N PRO A 73 -4.65 -25.79 -12.22
CA PRO A 73 -5.03 -25.22 -13.52
C PRO A 73 -5.70 -23.84 -13.43
N LEU A 74 -6.53 -23.62 -12.41
CA LEU A 74 -7.19 -22.33 -12.17
C LEU A 74 -6.18 -21.21 -11.99
N PHE A 75 -5.09 -21.44 -11.26
CA PHE A 75 -4.04 -20.45 -11.04
C PHE A 75 -3.15 -20.26 -12.27
N ALA A 76 -3.07 -21.24 -13.16
CA ALA A 76 -2.33 -21.11 -14.41
C ALA A 76 -2.97 -20.07 -15.35
N GLN A 77 -4.30 -20.05 -15.47
CA GLN A 77 -5.00 -19.03 -16.27
C GLN A 77 -4.82 -17.62 -15.68
N ALA A 78 -4.98 -17.49 -14.37
CA ALA A 78 -4.74 -16.21 -13.68
C ALA A 78 -3.30 -15.71 -13.87
N ALA A 79 -2.31 -16.64 -13.81
CA ALA A 79 -0.92 -16.30 -14.05
C ALA A 79 -0.65 -15.83 -15.48
N LEU A 80 -1.25 -16.48 -16.48
CA LEU A 80 -1.12 -16.07 -17.89
C LEU A 80 -1.72 -14.70 -18.14
N HIS A 81 -2.87 -14.40 -17.54
CA HIS A 81 -3.50 -13.10 -17.64
C HIS A 81 -2.64 -12.01 -16.96
N GLU A 82 -2.13 -12.27 -15.75
CA GLU A 82 -1.22 -11.32 -15.07
C GLU A 82 0.07 -11.08 -15.90
N ILE A 83 0.62 -12.14 -16.51
CA ILE A 83 1.79 -12.04 -17.39
C ILE A 83 1.47 -11.20 -18.63
N GLU A 84 0.31 -11.36 -19.24
CA GLU A 84 -0.13 -10.56 -20.39
C GLU A 84 -0.16 -9.06 -20.04
N LEU A 85 -0.78 -8.70 -18.93
CA LEU A 85 -0.84 -7.32 -18.45
C LEU A 85 0.56 -6.76 -18.14
N LEU A 86 1.38 -7.51 -17.39
CA LEU A 86 2.72 -7.10 -17.02
C LEU A 86 3.67 -6.98 -18.23
N SER A 87 3.46 -7.79 -19.26
CA SER A 87 4.22 -7.68 -20.52
C SER A 87 3.87 -6.39 -21.25
N ALA A 88 2.58 -6.06 -21.38
CA ALA A 88 2.13 -4.80 -21.98
C ALA A 88 2.66 -3.58 -21.20
N ILE A 89 2.67 -3.66 -19.86
CA ILE A 89 3.23 -2.62 -18.99
C ILE A 89 4.75 -2.44 -19.27
N ALA A 90 5.50 -3.54 -19.37
CA ALA A 90 6.94 -3.47 -19.60
C ALA A 90 7.30 -2.97 -21.00
N ASP A 91 6.54 -3.37 -22.02
CA ASP A 91 6.73 -2.98 -23.41
C ASP A 91 6.42 -1.48 -23.63
N GLY A 92 5.40 -0.95 -22.94
CA GLY A 92 5.01 0.45 -23.04
C GLY A 92 5.90 1.41 -22.25
N ASP A 93 6.73 0.92 -21.31
CA ASP A 93 7.66 1.72 -20.51
C ASP A 93 9.10 1.19 -20.57
N PRO A 94 9.81 1.36 -21.71
CA PRO A 94 11.20 0.90 -21.84
C PRO A 94 12.15 1.52 -20.81
N THR A 95 11.85 2.73 -20.37
CA THR A 95 12.68 3.50 -19.40
C THR A 95 12.40 3.18 -17.95
N ASN A 96 11.34 2.41 -17.67
CA ASN A 96 10.91 2.05 -16.32
C ASN A 96 10.60 3.28 -15.42
N SER A 97 9.98 4.31 -16.02
CA SER A 97 9.74 5.62 -15.41
C SER A 97 8.28 5.91 -15.05
N LYS A 98 7.36 5.03 -15.46
CA LYS A 98 5.91 5.25 -15.33
C LYS A 98 5.31 4.86 -13.97
N GLY A 99 6.11 4.58 -12.96
CA GLY A 99 5.59 4.32 -11.59
C GLY A 99 4.85 2.99 -11.43
N VAL A 100 5.08 2.03 -12.31
CA VAL A 100 4.49 0.68 -12.27
C VAL A 100 5.60 -0.36 -12.24
N VAL A 101 5.36 -1.50 -11.58
CA VAL A 101 6.35 -2.59 -11.50
C VAL A 101 6.65 -3.18 -12.87
N ARG A 102 7.94 -3.46 -13.13
CA ARG A 102 8.40 -4.02 -14.39
C ARG A 102 8.53 -5.54 -14.33
N LEU A 103 7.97 -6.24 -15.31
CA LEU A 103 8.29 -7.63 -15.62
C LEU A 103 9.66 -7.69 -16.33
N VAL A 104 10.58 -8.49 -15.77
CA VAL A 104 11.94 -8.69 -16.29
C VAL A 104 12.02 -9.95 -17.14
N ASP A 105 11.33 -11.01 -16.70
CA ASP A 105 11.35 -12.33 -17.36
C ASP A 105 10.14 -13.17 -16.87
N GLN A 106 9.85 -14.22 -17.63
CA GLN A 106 8.85 -15.21 -17.25
C GLN A 106 9.25 -16.61 -17.72
N PHE A 107 8.91 -17.62 -16.96
CA PHE A 107 9.20 -19.01 -17.33
C PHE A 107 8.28 -20.00 -16.60
N LYS A 108 8.29 -21.26 -17.02
CA LYS A 108 7.64 -22.36 -16.33
C LYS A 108 8.66 -23.18 -15.56
N HIS A 109 8.35 -23.51 -14.32
CA HIS A 109 9.16 -24.36 -13.46
C HIS A 109 8.37 -25.62 -13.09
N THR A 110 8.97 -26.80 -13.29
CA THR A 110 8.36 -28.07 -12.91
C THR A 110 8.94 -28.55 -11.58
N GLY A 111 8.07 -28.73 -10.61
CA GLY A 111 8.42 -29.21 -9.26
C GLY A 111 7.57 -30.38 -8.82
N PRO A 112 7.76 -30.90 -7.58
CA PRO A 112 7.01 -32.00 -7.03
C PRO A 112 5.49 -31.82 -7.00
N ASN A 113 5.06 -30.54 -6.85
CA ASN A 113 3.65 -30.17 -6.73
C ASN A 113 2.98 -29.85 -8.08
N GLY A 114 3.73 -29.86 -9.18
CA GLY A 114 3.23 -29.61 -10.54
C GLY A 114 4.07 -28.61 -11.31
N GLN A 115 3.47 -28.02 -12.35
CA GLN A 115 4.09 -26.98 -13.16
C GLN A 115 3.64 -25.60 -12.66
N HIS A 116 4.60 -24.76 -12.33
CA HIS A 116 4.41 -23.41 -11.77
C HIS A 116 4.78 -22.36 -12.81
N PHE A 117 3.93 -21.35 -12.99
CA PHE A 117 4.30 -20.14 -13.71
C PHE A 117 5.13 -19.26 -12.78
N CYS A 118 6.25 -18.79 -13.28
CA CYS A 118 7.18 -17.93 -12.56
C CYS A 118 7.29 -16.60 -13.29
N MET A 119 7.11 -15.50 -12.56
CA MET A 119 7.31 -14.14 -13.02
C MET A 119 8.51 -13.55 -12.31
N VAL A 120 9.43 -12.99 -13.06
CA VAL A 120 10.57 -12.26 -12.52
C VAL A 120 10.29 -10.77 -12.65
N LEU A 121 10.18 -10.10 -11.51
CA LEU A 121 9.89 -8.70 -11.42
C LEU A 121 11.12 -7.93 -10.93
N GLU A 122 11.20 -6.64 -11.21
CA GLU A 122 12.19 -5.81 -10.54
C GLU A 122 12.06 -5.92 -9.02
N PHE A 123 13.18 -5.83 -8.31
CA PHE A 123 13.15 -5.81 -6.84
C PHE A 123 12.73 -4.42 -6.37
N LEU A 124 11.70 -4.38 -5.52
CA LEU A 124 11.21 -3.21 -4.83
C LEU A 124 11.29 -3.41 -3.31
N GLY A 125 11.20 -2.32 -2.57
CA GLY A 125 11.32 -2.32 -1.12
C GLY A 125 10.05 -2.67 -0.38
N ASP A 126 9.83 -1.97 0.74
CA ASP A 126 8.70 -2.21 1.63
C ASP A 126 7.40 -1.58 1.07
N SER A 127 6.23 -2.16 1.42
CA SER A 127 4.93 -1.59 1.05
C SER A 127 4.61 -0.30 1.83
N LEU A 128 3.70 0.52 1.29
CA LEU A 128 3.21 1.69 2.02
C LEU A 128 2.52 1.31 3.33
N LEU A 129 1.85 0.15 3.39
CA LEU A 129 1.31 -0.34 4.67
C LEU A 129 2.42 -0.54 5.71
N ARG A 130 3.59 -1.05 5.29
CA ARG A 130 4.73 -1.18 6.19
C ARG A 130 5.28 0.18 6.62
N LEU A 131 5.26 1.19 5.74
CA LEU A 131 5.63 2.56 6.08
C LEU A 131 4.65 3.15 7.10
N ILE A 132 3.34 2.98 6.93
CA ILE A 132 2.30 3.39 7.88
C ILE A 132 2.54 2.71 9.25
N LYS A 133 2.77 1.39 9.27
CA LYS A 133 3.10 0.63 10.50
C LYS A 133 4.41 1.09 11.14
N TYR A 134 5.43 1.38 10.33
CA TYR A 134 6.70 1.92 10.81
C TYR A 134 6.51 3.27 11.49
N ASN A 135 5.67 4.14 10.94
CA ASN A 135 5.27 5.43 11.53
C ASN A 135 4.23 5.29 12.68
N ARG A 136 3.90 4.08 13.10
CA ARG A 136 2.97 3.79 14.20
C ARG A 136 1.56 4.37 13.98
N TYR A 137 1.08 4.38 12.74
CA TYR A 137 -0.24 4.91 12.37
C TYR A 137 -0.47 6.38 12.77
N LYS A 138 0.58 7.20 12.81
CA LYS A 138 0.47 8.62 13.17
C LYS A 138 0.17 9.56 11.99
N GLY A 139 0.00 9.00 10.80
CA GLY A 139 -0.02 9.79 9.56
C GLY A 139 1.38 10.25 9.15
N LEU A 140 1.56 10.54 7.87
CA LEU A 140 2.80 11.07 7.30
C LEU A 140 2.69 12.58 7.16
N GLU A 141 3.83 13.26 7.10
CA GLU A 141 3.89 14.67 6.70
C GLU A 141 3.29 14.85 5.31
N LEU A 142 2.48 15.89 5.11
CA LEU A 142 1.77 16.13 3.85
C LEU A 142 2.72 16.28 2.66
N SER A 143 3.94 16.78 2.85
CA SER A 143 4.99 16.82 1.84
C SER A 143 5.29 15.42 1.28
N LYS A 144 5.48 14.43 2.16
CA LYS A 144 5.71 13.03 1.78
C LYS A 144 4.46 12.39 1.16
N VAL A 145 3.27 12.73 1.67
CA VAL A 145 2.00 12.28 1.08
C VAL A 145 1.88 12.77 -0.36
N ARG A 146 2.22 14.04 -0.63
CA ARG A 146 2.22 14.61 -2.00
C ARG A 146 3.16 13.86 -2.93
N GLU A 147 4.40 13.57 -2.49
CA GLU A 147 5.37 12.81 -3.30
C GLU A 147 4.85 11.40 -3.63
N ILE A 148 4.31 10.69 -2.64
CA ILE A 148 3.72 9.36 -2.85
C ILE A 148 2.52 9.44 -3.79
N CYS A 149 1.60 10.39 -3.58
CA CYS A 149 0.44 10.60 -4.44
C CYS A 149 0.84 10.86 -5.91
N LYS A 150 1.88 11.68 -6.14
CA LYS A 150 2.42 11.89 -7.49
C LYS A 150 2.89 10.59 -8.14
N CYS A 151 3.67 9.78 -7.42
CA CYS A 151 4.14 8.48 -7.94
C CYS A 151 2.97 7.57 -8.32
N ILE A 152 1.95 7.45 -7.46
CA ILE A 152 0.77 6.61 -7.71
C ILE A 152 -0.01 7.13 -8.93
N LEU A 153 -0.25 8.43 -9.00
CA LEU A 153 -1.01 9.05 -10.11
C LEU A 153 -0.30 8.94 -11.45
N ILE A 154 1.04 9.01 -11.48
CA ILE A 154 1.83 8.74 -12.70
C ILE A 154 1.58 7.28 -13.15
N GLY A 155 1.60 6.33 -12.22
CA GLY A 155 1.29 4.93 -12.51
C GLY A 155 -0.14 4.73 -13.02
N LEU A 156 -1.12 5.34 -12.35
CA LEU A 156 -2.53 5.25 -12.77
C LEU A 156 -2.80 5.92 -14.12
N ASP A 157 -2.19 7.08 -14.40
CA ASP A 157 -2.33 7.73 -15.71
C ASP A 157 -1.79 6.83 -16.83
N TYR A 158 -0.64 6.21 -16.61
CA TYR A 158 -0.07 5.25 -17.54
C TYR A 158 -0.97 4.03 -17.78
N LEU A 159 -1.46 3.41 -16.71
CA LEU A 159 -2.35 2.24 -16.80
C LEU A 159 -3.66 2.58 -17.49
N HIS A 160 -4.31 3.68 -17.11
CA HIS A 160 -5.64 4.04 -17.58
C HIS A 160 -5.63 4.58 -19.00
N ARG A 161 -4.80 5.61 -19.26
CA ARG A 161 -4.83 6.38 -20.49
C ARG A 161 -4.02 5.75 -21.62
N GLU A 162 -2.83 5.20 -21.30
CA GLU A 162 -1.94 4.66 -22.33
C GLU A 162 -2.25 3.17 -22.62
N LEU A 163 -2.58 2.38 -21.60
CA LEU A 163 -2.76 0.94 -21.74
C LEU A 163 -4.22 0.47 -21.68
N GLY A 164 -5.13 1.20 -21.05
CA GLY A 164 -6.51 0.75 -20.87
C GLY A 164 -6.65 -0.35 -19.79
N ILE A 165 -5.79 -0.37 -18.77
CA ILE A 165 -5.78 -1.33 -17.68
C ILE A 165 -6.42 -0.70 -16.45
N ILE A 166 -7.32 -1.45 -15.77
CA ILE A 166 -7.89 -1.12 -14.47
C ILE A 166 -7.19 -2.02 -13.44
N HIS A 167 -6.62 -1.42 -12.39
CA HIS A 167 -5.88 -2.17 -11.35
C HIS A 167 -6.80 -3.00 -10.45
N THR A 168 -7.95 -2.45 -10.10
CA THR A 168 -9.04 -3.07 -9.31
C THR A 168 -8.76 -3.38 -7.84
N ASP A 169 -7.53 -3.34 -7.35
CA ASP A 169 -7.18 -3.60 -5.94
C ASP A 169 -6.08 -2.66 -5.43
N LEU A 170 -6.22 -1.36 -5.74
CA LEU A 170 -5.27 -0.36 -5.25
C LEU A 170 -5.45 -0.14 -3.74
N LYS A 171 -4.35 -0.31 -2.99
CA LYS A 171 -4.29 -0.14 -1.53
C LYS A 171 -2.84 -0.02 -1.07
N PRO A 172 -2.55 0.40 0.17
CA PRO A 172 -1.17 0.57 0.66
C PRO A 172 -0.29 -0.69 0.58
N GLU A 173 -0.87 -1.89 0.61
CA GLU A 173 -0.17 -3.16 0.42
C GLU A 173 0.38 -3.33 -0.99
N ASN A 174 -0.34 -2.83 -2.00
CA ASN A 174 -0.06 -3.00 -3.42
C ASN A 174 0.69 -1.79 -4.03
N ILE A 175 1.33 -1.00 -3.18
CA ILE A 175 2.22 0.08 -3.56
C ILE A 175 3.53 -0.09 -2.80
N LEU A 176 4.62 -0.35 -3.53
CA LEU A 176 5.93 -0.61 -2.93
C LEU A 176 6.87 0.57 -3.13
N LEU A 177 7.62 0.91 -2.09
CA LEU A 177 8.75 1.82 -2.19
C LEU A 177 9.82 1.25 -3.10
N VAL A 178 10.57 2.10 -3.78
CA VAL A 178 11.71 1.67 -4.61
C VAL A 178 12.88 1.10 -3.79
N SER A 179 12.90 1.34 -2.47
CA SER A 179 13.92 0.84 -1.55
C SER A 179 13.31 0.42 -0.22
N THR A 180 14.01 -0.42 0.54
CA THR A 180 13.55 -0.82 1.87
C THR A 180 13.70 0.32 2.88
N ILE A 181 12.80 0.39 3.87
CA ILE A 181 12.87 1.34 4.98
C ILE A 181 14.14 1.10 5.79
N ASP A 182 14.45 -0.17 6.08
CA ASP A 182 15.68 -0.58 6.75
C ASP A 182 16.78 -0.87 5.72
N PRO A 183 17.84 -0.05 5.64
CA PRO A 183 18.92 -0.26 4.67
C PRO A 183 19.61 -1.61 4.79
N ALA A 184 19.64 -2.20 5.99
CA ALA A 184 20.25 -3.51 6.22
C ALA A 184 19.49 -4.67 5.55
N LYS A 185 18.21 -4.44 5.23
CA LYS A 185 17.35 -5.42 4.52
C LYS A 185 17.36 -5.24 3.01
N ASP A 186 17.92 -4.15 2.53
CA ASP A 186 18.07 -3.88 1.10
C ASP A 186 19.30 -4.62 0.58
N PRO A 187 19.17 -5.56 -0.34
CA PRO A 187 20.28 -6.37 -0.81
C PRO A 187 21.34 -5.56 -1.57
N ILE A 188 20.94 -4.43 -2.15
CA ILE A 188 21.86 -3.53 -2.88
C ILE A 188 22.58 -2.61 -1.91
N ARG A 189 21.83 -1.95 -1.02
CA ARG A 189 22.37 -0.96 -0.06
C ARG A 189 23.21 -1.59 1.06
N SER A 190 22.88 -2.81 1.44
CA SER A 190 23.64 -3.55 2.48
C SER A 190 24.95 -4.16 1.98
N GLY A 191 25.17 -4.19 0.66
CA GLY A 191 26.34 -4.84 0.06
C GLY A 191 26.41 -6.34 0.32
N CYS A 192 25.26 -7.00 0.56
CA CYS A 192 25.23 -8.43 0.83
C CYS A 192 25.75 -9.23 -0.36
N THR A 193 26.66 -10.17 -0.09
CA THR A 193 27.08 -11.15 -1.09
C THR A 193 25.94 -12.15 -1.33
N PRO A 194 25.59 -12.44 -2.58
CA PRO A 194 24.55 -13.42 -2.87
C PRO A 194 24.96 -14.83 -2.43
N ILE A 195 23.99 -15.56 -1.91
CA ILE A 195 24.18 -16.97 -1.49
C ILE A 195 23.99 -17.85 -2.71
N LEU A 196 25.07 -18.30 -3.33
CA LEU A 196 25.04 -19.11 -4.55
C LEU A 196 25.02 -20.62 -4.27
N GLU A 197 25.55 -21.01 -3.11
CA GLU A 197 25.59 -22.39 -2.67
C GLU A 197 24.77 -22.59 -1.39
N ARG A 198 24.27 -23.79 -1.20
CA ARG A 198 23.45 -24.11 -0.03
C ARG A 198 24.31 -24.02 1.23
N PRO A 199 23.90 -23.23 2.25
CA PRO A 199 24.64 -23.12 3.51
C PRO A 199 24.77 -24.51 4.18
N GLU A 200 25.97 -24.86 4.59
CA GLU A 200 26.23 -26.06 5.38
C GLU A 200 25.45 -25.99 6.71
N GLY A 201 24.85 -27.12 7.13
CA GLY A 201 24.16 -27.25 8.42
C GLY A 201 22.69 -26.82 8.45
N ASN A 202 22.14 -26.27 7.36
CA ASN A 202 20.71 -26.01 7.25
C ASN A 202 20.11 -26.60 5.96
N PRO A 203 19.93 -27.93 5.88
CA PRO A 203 19.43 -28.60 4.68
C PRO A 203 17.99 -28.21 4.34
N ASN A 204 17.28 -27.57 5.25
CA ASN A 204 15.90 -27.11 5.09
C ASN A 204 15.84 -25.61 5.34
N GLY A 205 15.98 -24.80 4.31
CA GLY A 205 15.78 -23.34 4.39
C GLY A 205 14.37 -22.87 4.80
N GLY A 206 13.47 -23.81 5.05
CA GLY A 206 12.29 -23.66 5.88
C GLY A 206 12.53 -24.49 7.11
N VAL A 207 12.71 -23.84 8.26
CA VAL A 207 12.68 -24.53 9.53
C VAL A 207 11.28 -25.15 9.64
N ILE A 208 11.16 -26.45 9.36
CA ILE A 208 10.13 -27.24 10.01
C ILE A 208 10.53 -27.23 11.49
N MET A 209 10.25 -26.11 12.15
CA MET A 209 10.36 -26.06 13.59
C MET A 209 9.37 -27.09 14.10
N ASN A 210 9.92 -28.15 14.69
CA ASN A 210 9.14 -29.14 15.40
C ASN A 210 8.08 -28.41 16.22
N VAL A 211 6.84 -28.87 16.22
CA VAL A 211 5.71 -28.27 16.97
C VAL A 211 6.08 -28.00 18.42
N ILE A 212 7.01 -28.80 18.98
CA ILE A 212 7.57 -28.64 20.31
C ILE A 212 8.46 -27.39 20.41
N GLU A 213 9.34 -27.13 19.44
CA GLU A 213 10.19 -25.92 19.41
C GLU A 213 9.37 -24.64 19.18
N LYS A 214 8.34 -24.71 18.32
CA LYS A 214 7.36 -23.62 18.14
C LYS A 214 6.64 -23.31 19.45
N LYS A 215 6.20 -24.34 20.21
CA LYS A 215 5.60 -24.19 21.54
C LYS A 215 6.59 -23.61 22.57
N LEU A 216 7.83 -24.07 22.56
CA LEU A 216 8.89 -23.60 23.48
C LEU A 216 9.28 -22.14 23.20
N LYS A 217 9.46 -21.74 21.94
CA LYS A 217 9.71 -20.34 21.56
C LYS A 217 8.52 -19.44 21.91
N ARG A 218 7.28 -19.91 21.70
CA ARG A 218 6.06 -19.18 22.09
C ARG A 218 5.97 -19.01 23.63
N ARG A 219 6.34 -20.03 24.37
CA ARG A 219 6.41 -20.00 25.85
C ARG A 219 7.50 -19.05 26.35
N ALA A 220 8.69 -19.10 25.77
CA ALA A 220 9.80 -18.20 26.08
C ALA A 220 9.47 -16.73 25.79
N ARG A 221 8.85 -16.42 24.64
CA ARG A 221 8.38 -15.06 24.28
C ARG A 221 7.32 -14.54 25.27
N ARG A 222 6.38 -15.40 25.72
CA ARG A 222 5.36 -15.03 26.74
C ARG A 222 5.99 -14.78 28.11
N VAL A 223 7.01 -15.55 28.48
CA VAL A 223 7.74 -15.35 29.75
C VAL A 223 8.53 -14.05 29.70
N VAL A 224 9.24 -13.77 28.59
CA VAL A 224 9.97 -12.50 28.40
C VAL A 224 9.02 -11.30 28.41
N ALA A 225 7.88 -11.38 27.74
CA ALA A 225 6.86 -10.33 27.77
C ALA A 225 6.33 -10.06 29.19
N ARG A 226 6.01 -11.12 29.95
CA ARG A 226 5.57 -10.99 31.36
C ARG A 226 6.66 -10.43 32.29
N ILE A 227 7.93 -10.78 32.04
CA ILE A 227 9.06 -10.21 32.81
C ILE A 227 9.23 -8.73 32.47
N SER A 228 9.06 -8.35 31.19
CA SER A 228 9.10 -6.96 30.69
C SER A 228 7.95 -6.14 31.30
N GLU A 229 6.73 -6.69 31.35
CA GLU A 229 5.57 -6.05 31.99
C GLU A 229 5.74 -5.91 33.51
N ARG A 230 6.28 -6.93 34.21
CA ARG A 230 6.59 -6.84 35.63
C ARG A 230 7.70 -5.84 35.95
N ARG A 231 8.74 -5.73 35.08
CA ARG A 231 9.77 -4.69 35.22
C ARG A 231 9.22 -3.29 34.97
N ALA A 232 8.27 -3.13 34.05
CA ALA A 232 7.60 -1.86 33.80
C ALA A 232 6.68 -1.44 34.96
N SER A 233 6.11 -2.41 35.72
CA SER A 233 5.27 -2.12 36.88
C SER A 233 6.00 -1.93 38.20
N MET A 234 7.28 -2.27 38.29
CA MET A 234 8.10 -2.14 39.53
C MET A 234 9.17 -1.05 39.46
N GLY A 235 9.38 -0.38 38.34
CA GLY A 235 10.37 0.68 38.14
C GLY A 235 9.72 2.04 38.00
N GLY A 236 9.74 2.83 39.07
CA GLY A 236 9.41 4.25 39.00
C GLY A 236 10.36 4.96 38.04
N VAL A 237 9.78 5.81 37.22
CA VAL A 237 10.34 6.99 36.56
C VAL A 237 11.83 6.91 36.18
N VAL A 238 12.15 6.25 35.10
CA VAL A 238 13.21 6.68 34.16
C VAL A 238 12.57 6.67 32.79
N GLY A 239 12.47 7.86 32.21
CA GLY A 239 11.88 8.06 30.88
C GLY A 239 12.68 7.32 29.80
N ASN A 240 12.32 6.09 29.52
CA ASN A 240 12.72 5.39 28.30
C ASN A 240 11.76 5.80 27.18
N SER A 241 11.96 7.01 26.67
CA SER A 241 11.45 7.34 25.36
C SER A 241 12.11 6.38 24.37
N LYS A 242 11.33 5.40 23.87
CA LYS A 242 11.77 4.60 22.72
C LYS A 242 12.24 5.60 21.66
N PRO A 243 13.43 5.43 21.07
CA PRO A 243 13.93 6.38 20.07
C PRO A 243 12.84 6.65 19.04
N GLU A 244 12.58 7.91 18.81
CA GLU A 244 11.57 8.34 17.84
C GLU A 244 12.05 7.85 16.47
N ARG A 245 11.23 7.04 15.80
CA ARG A 245 11.57 6.55 14.47
C ARG A 245 11.44 7.70 13.50
N SER A 246 12.55 8.23 13.05
CA SER A 246 12.57 9.30 12.07
C SER A 246 12.26 8.76 10.68
N LEU A 247 11.38 9.45 9.97
CA LEU A 247 11.13 9.25 8.54
C LEU A 247 12.13 10.03 7.66
N ASN A 248 13.04 10.80 8.29
CA ASN A 248 14.06 11.55 7.58
C ASN A 248 15.01 10.60 6.85
N GLY A 249 15.26 10.89 5.58
CA GLY A 249 16.13 10.07 4.73
C GLY A 249 15.48 8.82 4.13
N ILE A 250 14.19 8.53 4.42
CA ILE A 250 13.46 7.49 3.70
C ILE A 250 13.04 8.04 2.33
N ASN A 251 13.49 7.37 1.26
CA ASN A 251 13.00 7.63 -0.10
C ASN A 251 11.57 7.10 -0.22
N VAL A 252 10.61 7.98 -0.47
CA VAL A 252 9.18 7.64 -0.59
C VAL A 252 8.73 7.41 -2.04
N SER A 253 9.66 7.48 -3.01
CA SER A 253 9.36 7.08 -4.39
C SER A 253 8.82 5.65 -4.40
N CYS A 254 7.74 5.41 -5.11
CA CYS A 254 7.02 4.14 -5.06
C CYS A 254 6.44 3.76 -6.43
N LYS A 255 6.05 2.50 -6.53
CA LYS A 255 5.44 1.92 -7.73
C LYS A 255 4.21 1.09 -7.38
N VAL A 256 3.24 1.10 -8.29
CA VAL A 256 2.05 0.24 -8.23
C VAL A 256 2.45 -1.17 -8.61
N VAL A 257 2.00 -2.17 -7.84
CA VAL A 257 2.32 -3.59 -8.00
C VAL A 257 1.07 -4.46 -7.86
N ASP A 258 1.21 -5.76 -8.14
CA ASP A 258 0.19 -6.81 -7.98
C ASP A 258 -1.00 -6.68 -8.94
N PHE A 259 -0.80 -7.18 -10.15
CA PHE A 259 -1.77 -7.18 -11.24
C PHE A 259 -2.63 -8.47 -11.31
N GLY A 260 -2.61 -9.29 -10.25
CA GLY A 260 -3.34 -10.55 -10.19
C GLY A 260 -4.87 -10.42 -10.27
N ASN A 261 -5.41 -9.24 -9.94
CA ASN A 261 -6.83 -8.90 -10.04
C ASN A 261 -7.13 -7.86 -11.15
N ALA A 262 -6.11 -7.30 -11.78
CA ALA A 262 -6.26 -6.28 -12.79
C ALA A 262 -6.95 -6.80 -14.06
N CYS A 263 -7.58 -5.91 -14.83
CA CYS A 263 -8.24 -6.27 -16.07
C CYS A 263 -8.09 -5.19 -17.14
N TRP A 264 -8.24 -5.58 -18.39
CA TRP A 264 -8.46 -4.64 -19.47
C TRP A 264 -9.85 -3.99 -19.32
N ALA A 265 -9.96 -2.72 -19.63
CA ALA A 265 -11.23 -1.99 -19.50
C ALA A 265 -12.34 -2.58 -20.37
N ASP A 266 -12.01 -3.18 -21.51
CA ASP A 266 -12.92 -3.83 -22.45
C ASP A 266 -13.14 -5.33 -22.15
N LYS A 267 -12.40 -5.93 -21.19
CA LYS A 267 -12.47 -7.34 -20.82
C LYS A 267 -12.56 -7.52 -19.31
N GLN A 268 -13.64 -7.05 -18.73
CA GLN A 268 -13.91 -7.21 -17.30
C GLN A 268 -14.50 -8.60 -17.02
N PHE A 269 -14.01 -9.29 -15.99
CA PHE A 269 -14.41 -10.66 -15.67
C PHE A 269 -14.94 -10.83 -14.23
N ALA A 270 -14.88 -9.81 -13.40
CA ALA A 270 -15.36 -9.86 -12.03
C ALA A 270 -16.26 -8.67 -11.71
N GLU A 271 -17.40 -8.91 -11.09
CA GLU A 271 -18.30 -7.86 -10.60
C GLU A 271 -17.91 -7.37 -9.21
N GLU A 272 -17.32 -8.25 -8.40
CA GLU A 272 -16.84 -7.95 -7.05
C GLU A 272 -15.34 -7.75 -7.07
N ILE A 273 -14.95 -6.48 -7.06
CA ILE A 273 -13.57 -6.02 -7.07
C ILE A 273 -13.28 -5.15 -5.85
N GLN A 274 -12.02 -4.80 -5.66
CA GLN A 274 -11.49 -3.96 -4.60
C GLN A 274 -11.58 -4.58 -3.19
N THR A 275 -10.58 -4.34 -2.41
CA THR A 275 -10.61 -4.60 -0.97
C THR A 275 -11.65 -3.69 -0.32
N ARG A 276 -12.46 -4.22 0.60
CA ARG A 276 -13.67 -3.56 1.14
C ARG A 276 -13.45 -2.10 1.55
N GLN A 277 -12.42 -1.80 2.30
CA GLN A 277 -12.15 -0.45 2.81
C GLN A 277 -11.84 0.59 1.73
N TYR A 278 -11.47 0.13 0.53
CA TYR A 278 -11.10 0.96 -0.63
C TYR A 278 -12.12 0.83 -1.77
N ARG A 279 -13.27 0.17 -1.52
CA ARG A 279 -14.28 -0.17 -2.53
C ARG A 279 -15.17 1.03 -2.84
N ALA A 280 -15.31 1.32 -4.13
CA ALA A 280 -16.13 2.39 -4.64
C ALA A 280 -17.65 2.08 -4.56
N PRO A 281 -18.50 3.11 -4.44
CA PRO A 281 -19.95 2.91 -4.29
C PRO A 281 -20.59 2.17 -5.48
N GLU A 282 -20.14 2.40 -6.71
CA GLU A 282 -20.63 1.70 -7.90
C GLU A 282 -20.36 0.20 -7.87
N VAL A 283 -19.26 -0.23 -7.22
CA VAL A 283 -18.95 -1.65 -7.02
C VAL A 283 -19.87 -2.26 -5.96
N VAL A 284 -20.13 -1.56 -4.85
CA VAL A 284 -21.09 -1.99 -3.83
C VAL A 284 -22.49 -2.13 -4.43
N LEU A 285 -22.90 -1.18 -5.27
CA LEU A 285 -24.21 -1.15 -5.90
C LEU A 285 -24.32 -2.05 -7.13
N ARG A 286 -23.23 -2.58 -7.67
CA ARG A 286 -23.13 -3.31 -8.93
C ARG A 286 -23.76 -2.52 -10.09
N SER A 287 -23.28 -1.29 -10.30
CA SER A 287 -23.74 -0.43 -11.39
C SER A 287 -22.78 -0.37 -12.58
N GLY A 288 -21.82 -1.29 -12.64
CA GLY A 288 -20.68 -1.26 -13.58
C GLY A 288 -19.55 -0.40 -13.07
N TYR A 289 -18.32 -0.64 -13.55
CA TYR A 289 -17.14 0.09 -13.13
C TYR A 289 -16.22 0.43 -14.31
N SER A 290 -15.31 1.37 -14.09
CA SER A 290 -14.30 1.81 -15.05
C SER A 290 -13.03 2.22 -14.31
N PHE A 291 -12.12 2.92 -14.96
CA PHE A 291 -10.89 3.47 -14.35
C PHE A 291 -11.12 4.26 -13.06
N SER A 292 -12.29 4.88 -12.92
CA SER A 292 -12.65 5.71 -11.76
C SER A 292 -12.71 4.96 -10.43
N VAL A 293 -12.79 3.61 -10.44
CA VAL A 293 -12.71 2.81 -9.20
C VAL A 293 -11.31 2.88 -8.59
N ASP A 294 -10.26 2.88 -9.42
CA ASP A 294 -8.89 3.04 -8.94
C ASP A 294 -8.66 4.43 -8.36
N MET A 295 -9.31 5.46 -8.92
CA MET A 295 -9.25 6.82 -8.39
C MET A 295 -9.90 6.90 -7.00
N TRP A 296 -11.04 6.25 -6.79
CA TRP A 296 -11.64 6.13 -5.46
C TRP A 296 -10.69 5.46 -4.45
N SER A 297 -10.12 4.30 -4.80
CA SER A 297 -9.13 3.61 -3.96
C SER A 297 -7.89 4.44 -3.69
N PHE A 298 -7.44 5.22 -4.68
CA PHE A 298 -6.36 6.19 -4.52
C PHE A 298 -6.69 7.23 -3.45
N ALA A 299 -7.87 7.82 -3.47
CA ALA A 299 -8.28 8.81 -2.47
C ALA A 299 -8.34 8.21 -1.05
N CYS A 300 -8.87 6.98 -0.90
CA CYS A 300 -8.85 6.26 0.37
C CYS A 300 -7.42 6.00 0.86
N THR A 301 -6.52 5.60 -0.04
CA THR A 301 -5.10 5.38 0.27
C THR A 301 -4.39 6.68 0.67
N ALA A 302 -4.64 7.79 -0.03
CA ALA A 302 -4.06 9.09 0.28
C ALA A 302 -4.50 9.59 1.67
N PHE A 303 -5.78 9.41 2.02
CA PHE A 303 -6.29 9.72 3.35
C PHE A 303 -5.58 8.87 4.42
N GLU A 304 -5.44 7.56 4.21
CA GLU A 304 -4.77 6.67 5.16
C GLU A 304 -3.28 7.02 5.35
N LEU A 305 -2.59 7.42 4.30
CA LEU A 305 -1.22 7.92 4.39
C LEU A 305 -1.12 9.17 5.25
N ALA A 306 -2.04 10.12 5.06
CA ALA A 306 -2.04 11.40 5.75
C ALA A 306 -2.46 11.29 7.23
N THR A 307 -3.34 10.36 7.56
CA THR A 307 -3.95 10.25 8.91
C THR A 307 -3.45 9.05 9.70
N GLY A 308 -2.98 7.99 9.03
CA GLY A 308 -2.64 6.68 9.60
C GLY A 308 -3.86 5.78 9.83
N GLU A 309 -5.08 6.22 9.51
CA GLU A 309 -6.32 5.46 9.65
C GLU A 309 -7.04 5.30 8.31
N MET A 310 -7.74 4.19 8.13
CA MET A 310 -8.57 3.96 6.94
C MET A 310 -9.73 4.95 6.91
N LEU A 311 -10.08 5.46 5.72
CA LEU A 311 -11.20 6.39 5.54
C LEU A 311 -12.54 5.74 5.87
N PHE A 312 -12.73 4.50 5.41
CA PHE A 312 -13.94 3.72 5.65
C PHE A 312 -13.61 2.40 6.35
N THR A 313 -14.33 2.10 7.43
CA THR A 313 -14.19 0.86 8.19
C THR A 313 -15.55 0.22 8.43
N PRO A 314 -16.24 -0.22 7.37
CA PRO A 314 -17.60 -0.72 7.47
C PRO A 314 -17.69 -1.98 8.33
N LYS A 315 -18.80 -2.10 9.06
CA LYS A 315 -19.08 -3.23 9.94
C LYS A 315 -20.55 -3.61 9.86
N GLY A 316 -20.85 -4.89 9.78
CA GLY A 316 -22.22 -5.37 9.93
C GLY A 316 -22.78 -5.06 11.32
N GLY A 317 -24.07 -4.79 11.39
CA GLY A 317 -24.79 -4.48 12.64
C GLY A 317 -26.12 -5.19 12.75
N HIS A 318 -26.89 -4.82 13.78
CA HIS A 318 -28.25 -5.35 13.95
C HIS A 318 -29.17 -4.90 12.82
N GLY A 319 -29.47 -5.83 11.89
CA GLY A 319 -30.44 -5.62 10.81
C GLY A 319 -29.88 -4.98 9.55
N PHE A 320 -28.60 -4.72 9.44
CA PHE A 320 -27.92 -4.26 8.23
C PHE A 320 -26.57 -4.97 8.04
N ASP A 321 -26.14 -5.09 6.80
CA ASP A 321 -24.85 -5.70 6.43
C ASP A 321 -23.73 -4.66 6.30
N GLU A 322 -22.50 -5.14 6.06
CA GLU A 322 -21.33 -4.28 5.88
C GLU A 322 -21.45 -3.38 4.64
N ASP A 323 -22.20 -3.78 3.61
CA ASP A 323 -22.38 -2.99 2.40
C ASP A 323 -23.26 -1.77 2.66
N GLU A 324 -24.38 -1.94 3.43
CA GLU A 324 -25.23 -0.82 3.80
C GLU A 324 -24.52 0.15 4.75
N ASP A 325 -23.73 -0.38 5.70
CA ASP A 325 -22.91 0.46 6.58
C ASP A 325 -21.84 1.24 5.79
N HIS A 326 -21.22 0.61 4.79
CA HIS A 326 -20.25 1.28 3.93
C HIS A 326 -20.87 2.45 3.17
N LEU A 327 -22.06 2.24 2.60
CA LEU A 327 -22.81 3.31 1.94
C LEU A 327 -23.19 4.43 2.92
N ALA A 328 -23.56 4.07 4.15
CA ALA A 328 -23.85 5.03 5.21
C ALA A 328 -22.62 5.89 5.56
N LEU A 329 -21.46 5.28 5.77
CA LEU A 329 -20.19 5.98 6.04
C LEU A 329 -19.81 6.93 4.90
N MET A 330 -19.97 6.50 3.63
CA MET A 330 -19.75 7.38 2.48
C MET A 330 -20.71 8.58 2.51
N MET A 331 -21.98 8.37 2.85
CA MET A 331 -22.97 9.44 2.93
C MET A 331 -22.76 10.34 4.15
N GLU A 332 -22.22 9.85 5.24
CA GLU A 332 -21.82 10.66 6.41
C GLU A 332 -20.67 11.61 6.06
N LEU A 333 -19.76 11.19 5.18
CA LEU A 333 -18.62 12.01 4.76
C LEU A 333 -18.98 13.00 3.64
N LEU A 334 -19.68 12.53 2.61
CA LEU A 334 -19.88 13.23 1.34
C LEU A 334 -21.28 13.84 1.19
N GLY A 335 -22.17 13.59 2.16
CA GLY A 335 -23.57 13.99 2.08
C GLY A 335 -24.46 12.99 1.36
N LYS A 336 -25.71 13.37 1.11
CA LYS A 336 -26.73 12.49 0.52
C LYS A 336 -26.31 12.04 -0.88
N MET A 337 -26.31 10.72 -1.11
CA MET A 337 -26.08 10.15 -2.44
C MET A 337 -27.16 10.62 -3.44
N PRO A 338 -26.78 11.08 -4.65
CA PRO A 338 -27.74 11.46 -5.67
C PRO A 338 -28.68 10.29 -6.00
N ARG A 339 -30.01 10.57 -6.03
CA ARG A 339 -31.04 9.54 -6.22
C ARG A 339 -30.77 8.64 -7.44
N LYS A 340 -30.34 9.22 -8.57
CA LYS A 340 -30.03 8.47 -9.79
C LYS A 340 -28.98 7.37 -9.54
N ILE A 341 -27.98 7.64 -8.72
CA ILE A 341 -26.92 6.70 -8.36
C ILE A 341 -27.45 5.69 -7.33
N ALA A 342 -28.09 6.18 -6.27
CA ALA A 342 -28.61 5.33 -5.20
C ALA A 342 -29.55 4.22 -5.70
N ILE A 343 -30.35 4.49 -6.76
CA ILE A 343 -31.32 3.52 -7.31
C ILE A 343 -30.86 2.88 -8.62
N GLY A 344 -29.69 3.22 -9.15
CA GLY A 344 -29.23 2.85 -10.50
C GLY A 344 -28.55 1.49 -10.62
N GLY A 345 -28.04 0.93 -9.53
CA GLY A 345 -27.30 -0.34 -9.54
C GLY A 345 -28.20 -1.57 -9.37
N ALA A 346 -27.68 -2.73 -9.76
CA ALA A 346 -28.38 -4.01 -9.65
C ALA A 346 -28.75 -4.35 -8.19
N ARG A 347 -27.87 -3.99 -7.22
CA ARG A 347 -28.09 -4.18 -5.78
C ARG A 347 -28.72 -2.99 -5.07
N SER A 348 -29.02 -1.90 -5.77
CA SER A 348 -29.58 -0.69 -5.16
C SER A 348 -30.84 -0.95 -4.33
N LYS A 349 -31.69 -1.87 -4.78
CA LYS A 349 -32.93 -2.24 -4.09
C LYS A 349 -32.68 -2.96 -2.74
N ASP A 350 -31.49 -3.49 -2.52
CA ASP A 350 -31.14 -4.14 -1.24
C ASP A 350 -30.95 -3.08 -0.15
N TYR A 351 -30.45 -1.91 -0.50
CA TYR A 351 -29.99 -0.86 0.43
C TYR A 351 -30.91 0.38 0.43
N PHE A 352 -31.38 0.82 -0.73
CA PHE A 352 -32.11 2.06 -0.90
C PHE A 352 -33.59 1.87 -1.13
N ASP A 353 -34.40 2.79 -0.63
CA ASP A 353 -35.80 2.92 -0.96
C ASP A 353 -35.99 3.68 -2.30
N ARG A 354 -37.27 3.86 -2.72
CA ARG A 354 -37.61 4.58 -3.97
C ARG A 354 -37.21 6.05 -3.99
N HIS A 355 -36.91 6.63 -2.82
CA HIS A 355 -36.50 8.03 -2.65
C HIS A 355 -34.98 8.18 -2.65
N GLY A 356 -34.23 7.07 -2.61
CA GLY A 356 -32.78 7.06 -2.50
C GLY A 356 -32.28 7.25 -1.07
N ASP A 357 -33.10 6.91 -0.08
CA ASP A 357 -32.72 6.88 1.32
C ASP A 357 -32.41 5.44 1.76
N LEU A 358 -31.42 5.28 2.64
CA LEU A 358 -31.06 3.96 3.19
C LEU A 358 -32.24 3.36 3.93
N LYS A 359 -32.45 2.06 3.77
CA LYS A 359 -33.61 1.38 4.32
C LYS A 359 -33.51 1.17 5.83
N ARG A 360 -32.34 0.82 6.32
CA ARG A 360 -32.11 0.37 7.69
C ARG A 360 -31.35 1.40 8.53
N ILE A 361 -30.36 2.10 7.93
CA ILE A 361 -29.56 3.13 8.58
C ILE A 361 -30.12 4.51 8.22
N ARG A 362 -30.96 5.09 9.09
CA ARG A 362 -31.68 6.35 8.77
C ARG A 362 -31.14 7.60 9.46
N ARG A 363 -30.30 7.45 10.46
CA ARG A 363 -29.73 8.58 11.21
C ARG A 363 -28.25 8.73 10.89
N LEU A 364 -27.97 9.42 9.80
CA LEU A 364 -26.60 9.72 9.37
C LEU A 364 -26.09 10.96 10.09
N LYS A 365 -24.83 10.95 10.49
CA LYS A 365 -24.13 12.08 11.13
C LYS A 365 -23.17 12.67 10.11
N TYR A 366 -23.64 13.63 9.36
CA TYR A 366 -22.81 14.29 8.37
C TYR A 366 -21.64 15.01 9.03
N LEU A 367 -20.42 14.66 8.61
CA LEU A 367 -19.16 15.26 9.04
C LEU A 367 -18.26 15.40 7.81
N PRO A 368 -18.21 16.60 7.19
CA PRO A 368 -17.39 16.81 5.99
C PRO A 368 -15.91 16.59 6.26
N LEU A 369 -15.17 16.24 5.21
CA LEU A 369 -13.78 15.77 5.29
C LEU A 369 -12.86 16.80 5.97
N ASP A 370 -12.98 18.06 5.65
CA ASP A 370 -12.19 19.15 6.27
C ASP A 370 -12.40 19.24 7.78
N GLN A 371 -13.66 19.16 8.24
CA GLN A 371 -13.98 19.13 9.67
C GLN A 371 -13.44 17.84 10.33
N LEU A 372 -13.59 16.70 9.68
CA LEU A 372 -13.03 15.44 10.17
C LEU A 372 -11.52 15.54 10.39
N LEU A 373 -10.79 16.14 9.45
CA LEU A 373 -9.34 16.31 9.52
C LEU A 373 -8.93 17.25 10.67
N VAL A 374 -9.65 18.36 10.88
CA VAL A 374 -9.38 19.28 11.99
C VAL A 374 -9.74 18.64 13.34
N ASP A 375 -10.97 18.13 13.48
CA ASP A 375 -11.52 17.70 14.76
C ASP A 375 -10.81 16.45 15.29
N LYS A 376 -10.64 15.44 14.43
CA LYS A 376 -10.08 14.16 14.83
C LYS A 376 -8.57 14.09 14.66
N PHE A 377 -8.05 14.54 13.52
CA PHE A 377 -6.63 14.36 13.15
C PHE A 377 -5.76 15.58 13.43
N LYS A 378 -6.34 16.67 13.92
CA LYS A 378 -5.63 17.89 14.36
C LYS A 378 -4.82 18.56 13.24
N PHE A 379 -5.31 18.49 12.02
CA PHE A 379 -4.76 19.27 10.92
C PHE A 379 -4.99 20.76 11.15
N SER A 380 -4.14 21.60 10.59
CA SER A 380 -4.44 23.02 10.50
C SER A 380 -5.66 23.23 9.57
N ASP A 381 -6.43 24.32 9.81
CA ASP A 381 -7.60 24.64 8.95
C ASP A 381 -7.20 24.77 7.47
N THR A 382 -6.00 25.30 7.21
CA THR A 382 -5.47 25.45 5.85
C THR A 382 -5.16 24.09 5.22
N ASP A 383 -4.38 23.25 5.91
CA ASP A 383 -4.03 21.91 5.39
C ASP A 383 -5.28 21.05 5.20
N ALA A 384 -6.22 21.08 6.14
CA ALA A 384 -7.47 20.34 6.07
C ALA A 384 -8.31 20.75 4.86
N ARG A 385 -8.46 22.06 4.64
CA ARG A 385 -9.19 22.59 3.48
C ARG A 385 -8.51 22.21 2.17
N GLU A 386 -7.22 22.50 2.01
CA GLU A 386 -6.48 22.22 0.77
C GLU A 386 -6.45 20.72 0.43
N PHE A 387 -6.27 19.86 1.43
CA PHE A 387 -6.30 18.41 1.24
C PHE A 387 -7.70 17.91 0.92
N SER A 388 -8.74 18.47 1.54
CA SER A 388 -10.14 18.15 1.23
C SER A 388 -10.54 18.59 -0.17
N GLU A 389 -10.12 19.80 -0.60
CA GLU A 389 -10.34 20.30 -1.97
C GLU A 389 -9.72 19.36 -3.02
N PHE A 390 -8.61 18.70 -2.69
CA PHE A 390 -8.00 17.68 -3.55
C PHE A 390 -8.77 16.36 -3.53
N LEU A 391 -9.15 15.82 -2.36
CA LEU A 391 -9.72 14.49 -2.22
C LEU A 391 -11.21 14.39 -2.54
N VAL A 392 -12.03 15.38 -2.13
CA VAL A 392 -13.49 15.30 -2.25
C VAL A 392 -13.97 15.13 -3.69
N PRO A 393 -13.40 15.82 -4.70
CA PRO A 393 -13.78 15.59 -6.10
C PRO A 393 -13.48 14.16 -6.58
N ILE A 394 -12.43 13.52 -6.05
CA ILE A 394 -12.05 12.14 -6.40
C ILE A 394 -13.02 11.13 -5.74
N LEU A 395 -13.66 11.52 -4.66
CA LEU A 395 -14.67 10.74 -3.93
C LEU A 395 -16.11 11.07 -4.38
N ASP A 396 -16.33 11.68 -5.54
CA ASP A 396 -17.71 11.90 -6.04
C ASP A 396 -18.44 10.55 -6.21
N PHE A 397 -19.71 10.50 -5.81
CA PHE A 397 -20.54 9.31 -5.99
C PHE A 397 -20.73 8.95 -7.47
N ALA A 398 -20.72 9.94 -8.36
CA ALA A 398 -20.84 9.75 -9.80
C ALA A 398 -19.44 9.45 -10.39
N PRO A 399 -19.17 8.21 -10.85
CA PRO A 399 -17.86 7.82 -11.36
C PRO A 399 -17.35 8.72 -12.49
N GLU A 400 -18.28 9.19 -13.34
CA GLU A 400 -17.99 10.07 -14.48
C GLU A 400 -17.57 11.50 -14.10
N LYS A 401 -17.79 11.91 -12.85
CA LYS A 401 -17.38 13.22 -12.35
C LYS A 401 -16.02 13.21 -11.67
N ARG A 402 -15.53 12.05 -11.32
CA ARG A 402 -14.20 11.93 -10.71
C ARG A 402 -13.13 12.36 -11.70
N PRO A 403 -12.18 13.21 -11.27
CA PRO A 403 -11.05 13.58 -12.13
C PRO A 403 -10.20 12.36 -12.47
N THR A 404 -9.63 12.36 -13.67
CA THR A 404 -8.65 11.36 -14.09
C THR A 404 -7.33 11.55 -13.35
N ALA A 405 -6.46 10.53 -13.37
CA ALA A 405 -5.12 10.64 -12.78
C ALA A 405 -4.34 11.82 -13.37
N GLN A 406 -4.42 12.02 -14.70
CA GLN A 406 -3.81 13.16 -15.38
C GLN A 406 -4.31 14.51 -14.86
N GLN A 407 -5.62 14.65 -14.65
CA GLN A 407 -6.20 15.88 -14.09
C GLN A 407 -5.75 16.08 -12.65
N CYS A 408 -5.71 15.02 -11.84
CA CYS A 408 -5.22 15.10 -10.46
C CYS A 408 -3.75 15.56 -10.39
N LEU A 409 -2.88 15.13 -11.31
CA LEU A 409 -1.48 15.55 -11.37
C LEU A 409 -1.30 17.06 -11.59
N GLN A 410 -2.31 17.75 -12.15
CA GLN A 410 -2.31 19.20 -12.34
C GLN A 410 -2.87 19.97 -11.12
N HIS A 411 -3.39 19.27 -10.10
CA HIS A 411 -4.02 19.93 -8.97
C HIS A 411 -3.00 20.74 -8.15
N PRO A 412 -3.31 21.99 -7.74
CA PRO A 412 -2.41 22.85 -6.99
C PRO A 412 -1.84 22.20 -5.73
N TRP A 413 -2.67 21.46 -4.98
CA TRP A 413 -2.24 20.78 -3.76
C TRP A 413 -1.02 19.85 -3.97
N LEU A 414 -0.91 19.18 -5.11
CA LEU A 414 0.26 18.36 -5.43
C LEU A 414 1.49 19.19 -5.81
N ASN A 415 1.31 20.43 -6.30
CA ASN A 415 2.35 21.22 -6.89
C ASN A 415 2.73 22.47 -6.04
N ILE A 416 2.47 22.41 -4.73
CA ILE A 416 2.92 23.44 -3.80
C ILE A 416 4.46 23.37 -3.71
N ASP A 417 5.13 24.41 -4.18
CA ASP A 417 6.57 24.58 -3.99
C ASP A 417 6.89 24.80 -2.52
N LEU A 418 7.66 23.91 -1.91
CA LEU A 418 8.08 23.99 -0.50
C LEU A 418 8.94 25.24 -0.20
N THR A 419 9.46 25.89 -1.22
CA THR A 419 10.27 27.11 -1.10
C THR A 419 9.49 28.33 -0.62
N GLN A 420 8.16 28.36 -0.73
CA GLN A 420 7.34 29.49 -0.25
C GLN A 420 6.97 29.40 1.24
N ASN A 421 7.18 28.29 1.91
CA ASN A 421 6.86 28.14 3.34
C ASN A 421 8.02 28.51 4.28
N GLU A 422 9.25 28.60 3.81
CA GLU A 422 10.37 29.07 4.63
C GLU A 422 10.38 30.60 4.78
N GLU A 423 9.87 31.36 3.79
CA GLU A 423 9.80 32.82 3.87
C GLU A 423 8.72 33.34 4.84
N LYS A 424 7.73 32.53 5.25
CA LYS A 424 6.68 32.97 6.21
C LYS A 424 7.03 32.75 7.67
N ASN A 425 8.14 32.09 7.98
CA ASN A 425 8.58 31.79 9.36
C ASN A 425 9.85 32.56 9.78
N GLU A 426 10.35 33.53 9.03
CA GLU A 426 11.36 34.42 9.58
C GLU A 426 10.70 35.41 10.57
N PRO A 427 11.11 35.40 11.85
CA PRO A 427 10.66 36.42 12.78
C PRO A 427 11.20 37.75 12.30
N SER A 428 10.32 38.73 12.08
CA SER A 428 10.66 40.10 11.78
C SER A 428 11.64 40.63 12.84
N LEU A 429 12.90 40.74 12.46
CA LEU A 429 13.88 41.47 13.25
C LEU A 429 13.50 42.96 13.21
N GLU A 430 12.78 43.40 14.24
CA GLU A 430 12.60 44.82 14.53
C GLU A 430 13.98 45.47 14.65
N LYS A 431 14.15 46.52 13.87
CA LYS A 431 15.32 47.39 13.86
C LYS A 431 15.54 47.99 15.26
N VAL A 432 16.44 47.44 16.04
CA VAL A 432 17.03 48.15 17.16
C VAL A 432 18.16 48.99 16.60
N GLY A 433 17.84 50.23 16.30
CA GLY A 433 18.82 51.27 15.99
C GLY A 433 19.56 51.65 17.27
N VAL A 434 20.79 51.26 17.41
CA VAL A 434 21.71 51.86 18.38
C VAL A 434 22.82 52.54 17.60
N GLY A 435 22.79 53.85 17.60
CA GLY A 435 23.87 54.68 17.07
C GLY A 435 25.17 54.48 17.86
N ILE A 436 26.22 54.23 17.14
CA ILE A 436 27.60 54.42 17.67
C ILE A 436 28.29 55.50 16.85
N SER A 437 28.28 56.68 17.43
CA SER A 437 29.11 57.79 17.00
C SER A 437 30.50 57.66 17.65
N ASN A 438 31.53 57.81 16.82
CA ASN A 438 32.87 58.30 17.14
C ASN A 438 33.81 57.42 18.02
N LEU A 439 34.73 56.75 17.37
CA LEU A 439 36.05 56.49 17.94
C LEU A 439 37.13 56.79 16.88
N LYS A 440 37.78 57.95 17.02
CA LYS A 440 39.02 58.32 16.31
C LYS A 440 40.16 57.50 16.86
N ILE A 441 40.81 56.70 16.05
CA ILE A 441 42.10 56.08 16.38
C ILE A 441 43.18 56.94 15.76
N LYS A 442 44.00 57.54 16.59
CA LYS A 442 45.27 58.21 16.23
C LYS A 442 46.31 57.15 15.89
N VAL A 443 46.84 57.20 14.69
CA VAL A 443 48.09 56.54 14.33
C VAL A 443 49.25 57.44 14.72
N GLY A 444 50.08 56.99 15.64
CA GLY A 444 51.37 57.61 15.99
C GLY A 444 52.52 56.81 15.37
N LYS A 445 53.50 57.54 14.90
CA LYS A 445 54.70 57.20 14.16
C LYS A 445 55.32 55.83 14.43
#